data_1052e6eff81b57277d2a31b95c443b1e
#
_entry.id   1052e6eff81b57277d2a31b95c443b1e
#
_cell.length_a   1.000
_cell.length_b   1.000
_cell.length_c   1.000
_cell.angle_alpha   90.00
_cell.angle_beta   90.00
_cell.angle_gamma   90.00
#
_symmetry.space_group_name_H-M   'P 1'
#
loop_
_entity.id
_entity.type
_entity.pdbx_description
1 polymer ?
#
loop_
_entity_poly.entity_id
_entity_poly.type
_entity_poly.pdbx_seq_one_letter_code
_entity_poly.pdbx_strand_id
1 'polypeptide(L)'
;GPMANLVMAFIGYVVMRCLEAANLLGNDSLYLVLFLIVVYNINFAILNLMPVPPLDGSHILMNFLPLKWQIHVARFSMVSLLILIVILNSPIASHIFVPLQKSILGGFESIVNLVL
;
A
#
# COMPACT_ATOMS: atom_id res chain seq x y z
N GLY A 1 -10.88 -2.31 -1.40
CA GLY A 1 -9.76 -2.60 -2.27
C GLY A 1 -8.60 -1.61 -2.12
N PRO A 2 -7.61 -1.72 -2.98
CA PRO A 2 -6.42 -0.87 -2.88
C PRO A 2 -6.70 0.61 -3.06
N MET A 3 -7.70 0.96 -3.86
CA MET A 3 -8.09 2.36 -4.03
C MET A 3 -8.62 2.97 -2.74
N ALA A 4 -9.42 2.21 -1.97
CA ALA A 4 -9.91 2.67 -0.67
C ALA A 4 -8.74 2.91 0.30
N ASN A 5 -7.75 2.02 0.31
CA ASN A 5 -6.56 2.17 1.14
C ASN A 5 -5.74 3.41 0.75
N LEU A 6 -5.59 3.67 -0.54
CA LEU A 6 -4.89 4.87 -1.02
C LEU A 6 -5.64 6.15 -0.64
N VAL A 7 -6.97 6.15 -0.74
CA VAL A 7 -7.80 7.28 -0.35
C VAL A 7 -7.67 7.55 1.15
N MET A 8 -7.73 6.50 1.97
CA MET A 8 -7.57 6.64 3.42
C MET A 8 -6.16 7.14 3.79
N ALA A 9 -5.14 6.64 3.10
CA ALA A 9 -3.77 7.11 3.30
C ALA A 9 -3.63 8.59 2.93
N PHE A 10 -4.22 9.00 1.83
CA PHE A 10 -4.18 10.39 1.38
C PHE A 10 -4.89 11.31 2.36
N ILE A 11 -6.09 10.91 2.84
CA ILE A 11 -6.83 11.68 3.84
C ILE A 11 -6.00 11.85 5.11
N GLY A 12 -5.40 10.77 5.61
CA GLY A 12 -4.52 10.81 6.78
C GLY A 12 -3.34 11.74 6.58
N TYR A 13 -2.73 11.69 5.39
CA TYR A 13 -1.62 12.56 5.05
C TYR A 13 -2.02 14.03 5.01
N VAL A 14 -3.16 14.36 4.40
CA VAL A 14 -3.69 15.73 4.35
C VAL A 14 -3.97 16.25 5.75
N VAL A 15 -4.63 15.45 6.59
CA VAL A 15 -4.90 15.81 7.99
C VAL A 15 -3.59 16.11 8.73
N MET A 16 -2.59 15.26 8.57
CA MET A 16 -1.28 15.44 9.21
C MET A 16 -0.61 16.75 8.76
N ARG A 17 -0.65 17.05 7.45
CA ARG A 17 -0.07 18.27 6.90
C ARG A 17 -0.83 19.52 7.37
N CYS A 18 -2.16 19.45 7.43
CA CYS A 18 -2.97 20.57 7.92
C CYS A 18 -2.70 20.86 9.40
N LEU A 19 -2.60 19.83 10.23
CA LEU A 19 -2.29 19.99 11.65
C LEU A 19 -0.88 20.53 11.86
N GLU A 20 0.08 20.08 11.06
CA GLU A 20 1.45 20.57 11.10
C GLU A 20 1.50 22.05 10.71
N ALA A 21 0.81 22.46 9.66
CA ALA A 21 0.74 23.84 9.21
C ALA A 21 0.07 24.75 10.25
N ALA A 22 -0.87 24.23 11.03
CA ALA A 22 -1.55 24.95 12.09
C ALA A 22 -0.81 24.90 13.44
N ASN A 23 0.37 24.26 13.49
CA ASN A 23 1.17 24.03 14.70
C ASN A 23 0.40 23.29 15.80
N LEU A 24 -0.51 22.40 15.40
CA LEU A 24 -1.29 21.57 16.32
C LEU A 24 -0.67 20.21 16.60
N LEU A 25 0.43 19.85 15.91
CA LEU A 25 1.19 18.62 16.13
C LEU A 25 2.28 18.81 17.18
N GLY A 26 1.94 19.40 18.33
CA GLY A 26 2.83 19.45 19.48
C GLY A 26 2.88 18.14 20.26
N ASN A 27 2.03 17.17 19.88
CA ASN A 27 1.92 15.88 20.56
C ASN A 27 2.50 14.79 19.65
N ASP A 28 3.62 14.19 20.08
CA ASP A 28 4.30 13.12 19.34
C ASP A 28 3.40 11.89 19.17
N SER A 29 2.51 11.64 20.13
CA SER A 29 1.58 10.51 20.04
C SER A 29 0.57 10.68 18.90
N LEU A 30 0.03 11.89 18.71
CA LEU A 30 -0.88 12.18 17.61
C LEU A 30 -0.17 12.05 16.26
N TYR A 31 1.04 12.58 16.13
CA TYR A 31 1.85 12.45 14.93
C TYR A 31 2.10 10.98 14.59
N LEU A 32 2.48 10.18 15.59
CA LEU A 32 2.76 8.76 15.40
C LEU A 32 1.52 8.01 14.92
N VAL A 33 0.35 8.27 15.51
CA VAL A 33 -0.90 7.61 15.11
C VAL A 33 -1.24 7.94 13.65
N LEU A 34 -1.18 9.20 13.27
CA LEU A 34 -1.46 9.62 11.90
C LEU A 34 -0.46 9.04 10.91
N PHE A 35 0.82 9.04 11.27
CA PHE A 35 1.88 8.45 10.44
C PHE A 35 1.63 6.95 10.20
N LEU A 36 1.27 6.22 11.26
CA LEU A 36 0.97 4.78 11.15
C LEU A 36 -0.26 4.52 10.27
N ILE A 37 -1.30 5.34 10.39
CA ILE A 37 -2.48 5.21 9.53
C ILE A 37 -2.08 5.36 8.06
N VAL A 38 -1.27 6.36 7.73
CA VAL A 38 -0.81 6.61 6.36
C VAL A 38 0.01 5.43 5.85
N VAL A 39 1.01 5.02 6.60
CA VAL A 39 1.95 3.96 6.19
C VAL A 39 1.26 2.62 6.05
N TYR A 40 0.41 2.23 7.01
CA TYR A 40 -0.31 0.95 6.93
C TYR A 40 -1.27 0.91 5.74
N ASN A 41 -1.98 1.99 5.46
CA ASN A 41 -2.89 2.03 4.31
C ASN A 41 -2.12 1.96 2.99
N ILE A 42 -0.97 2.61 2.88
CA ILE A 42 -0.10 2.49 1.72
C ILE A 42 0.39 1.05 1.56
N ASN A 43 0.84 0.44 2.63
CA ASN A 43 1.32 -0.94 2.60
C ASN A 43 0.23 -1.93 2.19
N PHE A 44 -0.99 -1.78 2.70
CA PHE A 44 -2.11 -2.61 2.30
C PHE A 44 -2.48 -2.41 0.83
N ALA A 45 -2.40 -1.17 0.32
CA ALA A 45 -2.64 -0.91 -1.10
C ALA A 45 -1.59 -1.59 -1.97
N ILE A 46 -0.31 -1.48 -1.62
CA ILE A 46 0.79 -2.13 -2.34
C ILE A 46 0.60 -3.65 -2.31
N LEU A 47 0.33 -4.21 -1.14
CA LEU A 47 0.15 -5.65 -0.97
C LEU A 47 -1.01 -6.16 -1.83
N ASN A 48 -2.15 -5.48 -1.81
CA ASN A 48 -3.32 -5.89 -2.57
C ASN A 48 -3.15 -5.73 -4.08
N LEU A 49 -2.26 -4.87 -4.54
CA LEU A 49 -1.97 -4.69 -5.97
C LEU A 49 -0.96 -5.72 -6.51
N MET A 50 -0.31 -6.48 -5.64
CA MET A 50 0.64 -7.51 -6.08
C MET A 50 -0.09 -8.58 -6.90
N PRO A 51 0.49 -9.03 -8.05
CA PRO A 51 -0.15 -10.02 -8.90
C PRO A 51 0.04 -11.45 -8.37
N VAL A 52 -0.26 -11.66 -7.10
CA VAL A 52 -0.07 -12.95 -6.41
C VAL A 52 -1.42 -13.38 -5.82
N PRO A 53 -1.97 -14.55 -6.20
CA PRO A 53 -3.18 -15.05 -5.56
C PRO A 53 -2.93 -15.28 -4.05
N PRO A 54 -3.91 -15.03 -3.18
CA PRO A 54 -5.28 -14.58 -3.43
C PRO A 54 -5.48 -13.05 -3.42
N LEU A 55 -4.43 -12.26 -3.63
CA LEU A 55 -4.49 -10.81 -3.55
C LEU A 55 -5.24 -10.20 -4.74
N ASP A 56 -5.73 -8.96 -4.57
CA ASP A 56 -6.57 -8.30 -5.58
C ASP A 56 -5.83 -8.09 -6.92
N GLY A 57 -4.51 -7.86 -6.89
CA GLY A 57 -3.70 -7.72 -8.10
C GLY A 57 -3.71 -8.95 -8.99
N SER A 58 -3.94 -10.14 -8.41
CA SER A 58 -4.03 -11.37 -9.19
C SER A 58 -5.25 -11.40 -10.10
N HIS A 59 -6.35 -10.74 -9.72
CA HIS A 59 -7.55 -10.66 -10.56
C HIS A 59 -7.28 -9.89 -11.85
N ILE A 60 -6.47 -8.84 -11.78
CA ILE A 60 -6.05 -8.10 -12.98
C ILE A 60 -5.19 -8.99 -13.87
N LEU A 61 -4.24 -9.71 -13.29
CA LEU A 61 -3.39 -10.65 -14.02
C LEU A 61 -4.21 -11.75 -14.68
N MET A 62 -5.18 -12.30 -13.94
CA MET A 62 -6.05 -13.38 -14.44
C MET A 62 -6.83 -12.98 -15.69
N ASN A 63 -7.21 -11.70 -15.81
CA ASN A 63 -7.97 -11.22 -16.98
C ASN A 63 -7.14 -11.30 -18.28
N PHE A 64 -5.83 -11.35 -18.20
CA PHE A 64 -4.92 -11.45 -19.34
C PHE A 64 -4.50 -12.89 -19.64
N LEU A 65 -4.89 -13.86 -18.79
CA LEU A 65 -4.48 -15.25 -18.95
C LEU A 65 -5.59 -16.09 -19.60
N PRO A 66 -5.24 -17.10 -20.43
CA PRO A 66 -6.19 -18.11 -20.88
C PRO A 66 -6.80 -18.86 -19.70
N LEU A 67 -8.01 -19.40 -19.87
CA LEU A 67 -8.72 -20.13 -18.83
C LEU A 67 -7.88 -21.27 -18.22
N LYS A 68 -7.12 -21.96 -19.06
CA LYS A 68 -6.23 -23.03 -18.62
C LYS A 68 -5.22 -22.55 -17.56
N TRP A 69 -4.61 -21.39 -17.80
CA TRP A 69 -3.67 -20.80 -16.86
C TRP A 69 -4.33 -20.23 -15.61
N GLN A 70 -5.55 -19.68 -15.76
CA GLN A 70 -6.32 -19.20 -14.61
C GLN A 70 -6.58 -20.32 -13.59
N ILE A 71 -6.92 -21.51 -14.09
CA ILE A 71 -7.17 -22.67 -13.23
C ILE A 71 -5.88 -23.08 -12.50
N HIS A 72 -4.74 -23.12 -13.19
CA HIS A 72 -3.44 -23.45 -12.58
C HIS A 72 -3.05 -22.44 -11.51
N VAL A 73 -3.17 -21.14 -11.81
CA VAL A 73 -2.84 -20.08 -10.87
C VAL A 73 -3.72 -20.16 -9.62
N ALA A 74 -5.04 -20.37 -9.79
CA ALA A 74 -5.96 -20.49 -8.67
C ALA A 74 -5.65 -21.71 -7.78
N ARG A 75 -5.21 -22.82 -8.39
CA ARG A 75 -4.85 -24.05 -7.65
C ARG A 75 -3.66 -23.82 -6.71
N PHE A 76 -2.73 -22.97 -7.09
CA PHE A 76 -1.52 -22.69 -6.31
C PHE A 76 -1.63 -21.45 -5.44
N SER A 77 -2.86 -20.92 -5.20
CA SER A 77 -3.04 -19.69 -4.43
C SER A 77 -2.52 -19.79 -2.99
N MET A 78 -2.73 -20.92 -2.32
CA MET A 78 -2.22 -21.12 -0.95
C MET A 78 -0.70 -21.20 -0.91
N VAL A 79 -0.08 -21.87 -1.89
CA VAL A 79 1.37 -21.95 -2.00
C VAL A 79 1.95 -20.55 -2.27
N SER A 80 1.31 -19.79 -3.16
CA SER A 80 1.70 -18.42 -3.45
C SER A 80 1.63 -17.53 -2.22
N LEU A 81 0.59 -17.69 -1.41
CA LEU A 81 0.43 -16.93 -0.16
C LEU A 81 1.55 -17.25 0.83
N LEU A 82 1.89 -18.55 0.98
CA LEU A 82 2.98 -18.96 1.87
C LEU A 82 4.32 -18.40 1.42
N ILE A 83 4.60 -18.44 0.13
CA ILE A 83 5.82 -17.85 -0.45
C ILE A 83 5.86 -16.35 -0.19
N LEU A 84 4.73 -15.67 -0.37
CA LEU A 84 4.62 -14.23 -0.12
C LEU A 84 4.92 -13.89 1.34
N ILE A 85 4.38 -14.66 2.28
CA ILE A 85 4.63 -14.46 3.72
C ILE A 85 6.13 -14.59 4.01
N VAL A 86 6.80 -15.59 3.43
CA VAL A 86 8.25 -15.79 3.59
C VAL A 86 9.01 -14.57 3.03
N ILE A 87 8.63 -14.10 1.83
CA ILE A 87 9.28 -12.95 1.21
C ILE A 87 9.08 -11.68 2.06
N LEU A 88 7.87 -11.46 2.60
CA LEU A 88 7.57 -10.28 3.42
C LEU A 88 8.35 -10.26 4.74
N ASN A 89 8.77 -11.41 5.24
CA ASN A 89 9.61 -11.51 6.43
C ASN A 89 11.10 -11.46 6.12
N SER A 90 11.47 -11.36 4.85
CA SER A 90 12.86 -11.27 4.41
C SER A 90 13.28 -9.82 4.13
N PRO A 91 14.59 -9.53 4.06
CA PRO A 91 15.06 -8.18 3.67
C PRO A 91 14.62 -7.75 2.27
N ILE A 92 14.23 -8.70 1.39
CA ILE A 92 13.75 -8.40 0.04
C ILE A 92 12.50 -7.51 0.09
N ALA A 93 11.65 -7.69 1.11
CA ALA A 93 10.44 -6.89 1.26
C ALA A 93 10.73 -5.39 1.31
N SER A 94 11.76 -4.97 2.03
CA SER A 94 12.11 -3.56 2.13
C SER A 94 12.55 -2.97 0.79
N HIS A 95 13.18 -3.76 -0.08
CA HIS A 95 13.59 -3.32 -1.41
C HIS A 95 12.41 -3.10 -2.35
N ILE A 96 11.26 -3.72 -2.06
CA ILE A 96 10.03 -3.54 -2.84
C ILE A 96 9.18 -2.43 -2.23
N PHE A 97 8.92 -2.50 -0.92
CA PHE A 97 7.99 -1.60 -0.25
C PHE A 97 8.52 -0.18 -0.09
N VAL A 98 9.79 -0.01 0.27
CA VAL A 98 10.36 1.32 0.52
C VAL A 98 10.31 2.21 -0.71
N PRO A 99 10.78 1.77 -1.91
CA PRO A 99 10.67 2.61 -3.11
C PRO A 99 9.23 2.97 -3.47
N LEU A 100 8.30 2.02 -3.34
CA LEU A 100 6.89 2.24 -3.64
C LEU A 100 6.25 3.20 -2.64
N GLN A 101 6.55 3.06 -1.36
CA GLN A 101 6.10 3.98 -0.32
C GLN A 101 6.59 5.41 -0.60
N LYS A 102 7.86 5.56 -0.96
CA LYS A 102 8.44 6.87 -1.27
C LYS A 102 7.78 7.49 -2.50
N SER A 103 7.49 6.70 -3.51
CA SER A 103 6.81 7.17 -4.73
C SER A 103 5.40 7.66 -4.42
N ILE A 104 4.64 6.90 -3.63
CA ILE A 104 3.27 7.26 -3.25
C ILE A 104 3.27 8.51 -2.36
N LEU A 105 4.13 8.56 -1.36
CA LEU A 105 4.24 9.72 -0.48
C LEU A 105 4.72 10.96 -1.23
N GLY A 106 5.64 10.80 -2.17
CA GLY A 106 6.09 11.89 -3.03
C GLY A 106 4.96 12.44 -3.89
N GLY A 107 4.09 11.57 -4.41
CA GLY A 107 2.88 11.97 -5.12
C GLY A 107 1.91 12.73 -4.24
N PHE A 108 1.69 12.27 -3.01
CA PHE A 108 0.85 12.96 -2.02
C PHE A 108 1.40 14.36 -1.69
N GLU A 109 2.71 14.44 -1.45
CA GLU A 109 3.39 15.70 -1.17
C GLU A 109 3.23 16.70 -2.32
N SER A 110 3.41 16.23 -3.56
CA SER A 110 3.26 17.08 -4.75
C SER A 110 1.85 17.64 -4.87
N ILE A 111 0.83 16.81 -4.62
CA ILE A 111 -0.58 17.24 -4.67
C ILE A 111 -0.87 18.25 -3.56
N VAL A 112 -0.44 17.97 -2.34
CA VAL A 112 -0.68 18.84 -1.18
C VAL A 112 0.04 20.17 -1.33
N ASN A 113 1.26 20.18 -1.86
CA ASN A 113 2.04 21.41 -2.06
C ASN A 113 1.42 22.34 -3.12
N LEU A 114 0.56 21.82 -4.01
CA LEU A 114 -0.19 22.65 -4.93
C LEU A 114 -1.26 23.49 -4.22
N VAL A 115 -1.72 23.04 -3.06
CA VAL A 115 -2.82 23.67 -2.31
C VAL A 115 -2.30 24.37 -1.05
N LEU A 116 -1.31 23.80 -0.41
CA LEU A 116 -0.70 24.34 0.80
C LEU A 116 0.69 24.90 0.54
#